data_24c2ec29a0ace685a517be1d1cf2ceb4
#
_entry.id   24c2ec29a0ace685a517be1d1cf2ceb4
#
_cell.length_a   1.000
_cell.length_b   1.000
_cell.length_c   1.000
_cell.angle_alpha   90.00
_cell.angle_beta   90.00
_cell.angle_gamma   90.00
#
_symmetry.space_group_name_H-M   'P 1'
#
loop_
_entity.id
_entity.type
_entity.pdbx_description
1 polymer ?
#
loop_
_entity_poly.entity_id
_entity_poly.type
_entity_poly.pdbx_seq_one_letter_code
_entity_poly.pdbx_strand_id
1 'polypeptide(L)'
;RIRLEGEALMGTGKDHVKFQPAVIGYRAMPVFDIKDDIDAKTMEKIVQSCPVKIIEAKGKKLNITEPSDCTLCGHCEEVGGSHNIKVDADEGSFILMMESHGGMSSKDILNTACEILSQKATRFHELIEEGL
;
A
#
# COMPACT_ATOMS: atom_id res chain seq x y z
N ARG A 1 37.59 20.46 14.17
CA ARG A 1 36.83 20.72 12.90
C ARG A 1 37.17 19.61 11.94
N ILE A 2 36.13 19.00 11.35
CA ILE A 2 36.25 18.01 10.27
C ILE A 2 36.05 18.75 8.95
N ARG A 3 36.97 18.53 7.99
CA ARG A 3 36.81 19.00 6.60
C ARG A 3 36.71 17.77 5.70
N LEU A 4 35.64 17.71 4.91
CA LEU A 4 35.37 16.62 3.97
C LEU A 4 35.29 17.18 2.57
N GLU A 5 35.89 16.46 1.62
CA GLU A 5 35.76 16.68 0.19
C GLU A 5 35.23 15.38 -0.43
N GLY A 6 34.28 15.48 -1.33
CA GLY A 6 33.66 14.32 -1.96
C GLY A 6 33.21 14.61 -3.39
N GLU A 7 33.24 13.61 -4.23
CA GLU A 7 32.74 13.63 -5.59
C GLU A 7 31.38 12.94 -5.64
N ALA A 8 30.38 13.62 -6.21
CA ALA A 8 29.04 13.07 -6.38
C ALA A 8 28.93 12.40 -7.76
N LEU A 9 28.49 11.15 -7.78
CA LEU A 9 28.25 10.38 -9.00
C LEU A 9 26.75 10.15 -9.16
N MET A 10 26.26 10.25 -10.40
CA MET A 10 24.89 9.89 -10.77
C MET A 10 24.83 8.44 -11.27
N GLY A 11 23.72 7.77 -10.99
CA GLY A 11 23.46 6.42 -11.45
C GLY A 11 21.98 6.07 -11.35
N THR A 12 21.63 4.87 -11.74
CA THR A 12 20.25 4.37 -11.69
C THR A 12 20.12 3.26 -10.64
N GLY A 13 18.91 3.07 -10.12
CA GLY A 13 18.62 2.00 -9.17
C GLY A 13 18.90 0.58 -9.74
N LYS A 14 18.95 0.44 -11.07
CA LYS A 14 19.36 -0.78 -11.75
C LYS A 14 20.86 -1.08 -11.58
N ASP A 15 21.69 -0.04 -11.53
CA ASP A 15 23.14 -0.19 -11.37
C ASP A 15 23.50 -0.51 -9.92
N HIS A 16 22.89 0.19 -8.98
CA HIS A 16 23.11 -0.05 -7.56
C HIS A 16 21.97 0.55 -6.70
N VAL A 17 21.63 -0.14 -5.61
CA VAL A 17 20.57 0.28 -4.67
C VAL A 17 20.76 1.69 -4.10
N LYS A 18 22.00 2.17 -3.95
CA LYS A 18 22.31 3.53 -3.48
C LYS A 18 21.75 4.65 -4.38
N PHE A 19 21.39 4.33 -5.62
CA PHE A 19 20.82 5.26 -6.58
C PHE A 19 19.29 5.19 -6.66
N GLN A 20 18.64 4.33 -5.84
CA GLN A 20 17.19 4.29 -5.77
C GLN A 20 16.66 5.60 -5.18
N PRO A 21 15.66 6.26 -5.82
CA PRO A 21 15.14 7.53 -5.35
C PRO A 21 14.17 7.40 -4.18
N ALA A 22 13.57 6.23 -3.98
CA ALA A 22 12.55 5.99 -2.96
C ALA A 22 12.42 4.51 -2.59
N VAL A 23 11.83 4.27 -1.43
CA VAL A 23 11.19 2.99 -1.08
C VAL A 23 9.71 3.09 -1.46
N ILE A 24 9.21 2.11 -2.21
CA ILE A 24 7.82 2.08 -2.68
C ILE A 24 7.20 0.74 -2.32
N GLY A 25 6.02 0.78 -1.74
CA GLY A 25 5.19 -0.38 -1.47
C GLY A 25 3.74 -0.11 -1.88
N TYR A 26 2.99 -1.17 -2.15
CA TYR A 26 1.56 -1.05 -2.36
C TYR A 26 0.82 -2.18 -1.66
N ARG A 27 -0.44 -1.94 -1.34
CA ARG A 27 -1.38 -2.93 -0.83
C ARG A 27 -2.76 -2.69 -1.40
N ALA A 28 -3.58 -3.72 -1.44
CA ALA A 28 -4.97 -3.58 -1.84
C ALA A 28 -5.77 -2.78 -0.79
N MET A 29 -6.80 -2.08 -1.22
CA MET A 29 -7.75 -1.42 -0.34
C MET A 29 -8.64 -2.49 0.33
N PRO A 30 -8.76 -2.50 1.68
CA PRO A 30 -9.61 -3.46 2.36
C PRO A 30 -11.09 -3.10 2.21
N VAL A 31 -11.91 -4.13 1.99
CA VAL A 31 -13.37 -4.05 1.96
C VAL A 31 -13.92 -4.89 3.10
N PHE A 32 -14.82 -4.31 3.88
CA PHE A 32 -15.43 -4.96 5.03
C PHE A 32 -16.88 -5.30 4.73
N ASP A 33 -17.24 -6.57 4.92
CA ASP A 33 -18.63 -7.03 4.99
C ASP A 33 -18.95 -7.37 6.44
N ILE A 34 -19.83 -6.60 7.07
CA ILE A 34 -20.13 -6.67 8.49
C ILE A 34 -21.64 -6.84 8.66
N LYS A 35 -22.06 -7.87 9.39
CA LYS A 35 -23.47 -8.06 9.74
C LYS A 35 -23.95 -7.08 10.80
N ASP A 36 -25.23 -6.74 10.69
CA ASP A 36 -25.91 -5.79 11.60
C ASP A 36 -26.29 -6.40 12.97
N ASP A 37 -26.31 -7.72 13.11
CA ASP A 37 -26.83 -8.40 14.31
C ASP A 37 -25.78 -9.34 14.92
N ILE A 38 -24.74 -8.72 15.48
CA ILE A 38 -23.66 -9.43 16.16
C ILE A 38 -23.89 -9.30 17.67
N ASP A 39 -23.76 -10.41 18.41
CA ASP A 39 -23.90 -10.38 19.87
C ASP A 39 -22.77 -9.55 20.54
N ALA A 40 -23.10 -8.86 21.64
CA ALA A 40 -22.20 -7.93 22.31
C ALA A 40 -20.85 -8.57 22.72
N LYS A 41 -20.86 -9.83 23.11
CA LYS A 41 -19.66 -10.56 23.53
C LYS A 41 -18.72 -10.85 22.34
N THR A 42 -19.29 -11.17 21.18
CA THR A 42 -18.52 -11.40 19.95
C THR A 42 -18.00 -10.07 19.41
N MET A 43 -18.80 -8.97 19.44
CA MET A 43 -18.33 -7.63 19.07
C MET A 43 -17.12 -7.19 19.90
N GLU A 44 -17.15 -7.39 21.22
CA GLU A 44 -16.03 -7.04 22.10
C GLU A 44 -14.75 -7.81 21.72
N LYS A 45 -14.87 -9.09 21.43
CA LYS A 45 -13.73 -9.91 21.00
C LYS A 45 -13.17 -9.42 19.65
N ILE A 46 -14.03 -9.09 18.68
CA ILE A 46 -13.62 -8.57 17.39
C ILE A 46 -12.85 -7.25 17.56
N VAL A 47 -13.37 -6.32 18.38
CA VAL A 47 -12.71 -5.03 18.67
C VAL A 47 -11.33 -5.24 19.30
N GLN A 48 -11.23 -6.15 20.27
CA GLN A 48 -9.96 -6.45 20.96
C GLN A 48 -8.95 -7.17 20.06
N SER A 49 -9.42 -7.93 19.08
CA SER A 49 -8.56 -8.71 18.17
C SER A 49 -7.80 -7.85 17.16
N CYS A 50 -8.26 -6.62 16.88
CA CYS A 50 -7.65 -5.77 15.87
C CYS A 50 -6.32 -5.17 16.36
N PRO A 51 -5.15 -5.53 15.79
CA PRO A 51 -3.86 -5.00 16.23
C PRO A 51 -3.69 -3.51 15.94
N VAL A 52 -4.36 -3.01 14.90
CA VAL A 52 -4.32 -1.59 14.48
C VAL A 52 -5.39 -0.75 15.17
N LYS A 53 -6.36 -1.40 15.86
CA LYS A 53 -7.44 -0.76 16.62
C LYS A 53 -8.35 0.17 15.79
N ILE A 54 -8.62 -0.21 14.56
CA ILE A 54 -9.54 0.50 13.66
C ILE A 54 -11.01 0.07 13.78
N ILE A 55 -11.31 -0.92 14.60
CA ILE A 55 -12.66 -1.46 14.81
C ILE A 55 -13.21 -0.94 16.12
N GLU A 56 -14.35 -0.28 16.07
CA GLU A 56 -15.07 0.23 17.24
C GLU A 56 -16.48 -0.35 17.32
N ALA A 57 -16.96 -0.61 18.52
CA ALA A 57 -18.36 -0.95 18.74
C ALA A 57 -19.18 0.33 18.98
N LYS A 58 -20.17 0.61 18.13
CA LYS A 58 -21.14 1.71 18.30
C LYS A 58 -22.55 1.15 18.46
N GLY A 59 -22.99 1.02 19.71
CA GLY A 59 -24.28 0.43 20.04
C GLY A 59 -24.30 -1.07 19.68
N LYS A 60 -25.11 -1.46 18.69
CA LYS A 60 -25.23 -2.86 18.22
C LYS A 60 -24.49 -3.13 16.90
N LYS A 61 -23.67 -2.19 16.44
CA LYS A 61 -22.94 -2.31 15.18
C LYS A 61 -21.43 -2.10 15.37
N LEU A 62 -20.64 -2.76 14.56
CA LEU A 62 -19.22 -2.49 14.41
C LEU A 62 -19.04 -1.34 13.42
N ASN A 63 -18.13 -0.43 13.74
CA ASN A 63 -17.73 0.68 12.89
C ASN A 63 -16.23 0.60 12.62
N ILE A 64 -15.84 0.81 11.36
CA ILE A 64 -14.43 0.90 10.96
C ILE A 64 -14.06 2.37 10.87
N THR A 65 -13.10 2.82 11.67
CA THR A 65 -12.70 4.23 11.74
C THR A 65 -11.84 4.62 10.54
N GLU A 66 -10.79 3.87 10.27
CA GLU A 66 -9.83 4.12 9.19
C GLU A 66 -9.60 2.84 8.38
N PRO A 67 -10.44 2.55 7.37
CA PRO A 67 -10.29 1.34 6.56
C PRO A 67 -8.91 1.21 5.91
N SER A 68 -8.32 2.34 5.52
CA SER A 68 -6.99 2.40 4.90
C SER A 68 -5.86 1.87 5.79
N ASP A 69 -6.03 1.82 7.09
CA ASP A 69 -5.00 1.34 8.01
C ASP A 69 -5.05 -0.18 8.24
N CYS A 70 -6.10 -0.85 7.74
CA CYS A 70 -6.22 -2.30 7.83
C CYS A 70 -5.07 -3.01 7.11
N THR A 71 -4.42 -3.93 7.81
CA THR A 71 -3.31 -4.73 7.26
C THR A 71 -3.75 -6.03 6.57
N LEU A 72 -5.06 -6.27 6.45
CA LEU A 72 -5.64 -7.51 5.90
C LEU A 72 -5.15 -8.77 6.64
N CYS A 73 -4.92 -8.66 7.95
CA CYS A 73 -4.40 -9.79 8.76
C CYS A 73 -5.42 -10.91 9.03
N GLY A 74 -6.72 -10.69 8.77
CA GLY A 74 -7.77 -11.67 8.96
C GLY A 74 -8.17 -11.97 10.42
N HIS A 75 -7.50 -11.43 11.44
CA HIS A 75 -7.69 -11.79 12.85
C HIS A 75 -9.10 -11.50 13.38
N CYS A 76 -9.71 -10.42 12.90
CA CYS A 76 -11.10 -10.09 13.25
C CYS A 76 -12.10 -11.12 12.70
N GLU A 77 -11.82 -11.66 11.50
CA GLU A 77 -12.62 -12.72 10.88
C GLU A 77 -12.46 -14.07 11.60
N GLU A 78 -11.23 -14.44 11.98
CA GLU A 78 -10.96 -15.65 12.75
C GLU A 78 -11.69 -15.65 14.10
N VAL A 79 -11.66 -14.53 14.82
CA VAL A 79 -12.27 -14.38 16.15
C VAL A 79 -13.79 -14.19 16.09
N GLY A 80 -14.26 -13.42 15.12
CA GLY A 80 -15.68 -13.09 14.95
C GLY A 80 -16.47 -14.11 14.13
N GLY A 81 -15.77 -14.91 13.34
CA GLY A 81 -16.34 -15.77 12.30
C GLY A 81 -16.71 -15.03 11.03
N SER A 82 -16.38 -15.62 9.88
CA SER A 82 -16.64 -15.04 8.54
C SER A 82 -18.11 -14.75 8.22
N HIS A 83 -19.03 -15.28 9.03
CA HIS A 83 -20.45 -14.97 8.97
C HIS A 83 -20.83 -13.66 9.66
N ASN A 84 -20.01 -13.11 10.55
CA ASN A 84 -20.23 -11.84 11.27
C ASN A 84 -19.42 -10.68 10.69
N ILE A 85 -18.16 -10.93 10.36
CA ILE A 85 -17.26 -9.95 9.75
C ILE A 85 -16.38 -10.67 8.74
N LYS A 86 -16.30 -10.13 7.51
CA LYS A 86 -15.42 -10.60 6.46
C LYS A 86 -14.58 -9.44 5.95
N VAL A 87 -13.31 -9.67 5.68
CA VAL A 87 -12.39 -8.65 5.19
C VAL A 87 -11.73 -9.16 3.91
N ASP A 88 -12.14 -8.58 2.80
CA ASP A 88 -11.58 -8.88 1.48
C ASP A 88 -10.70 -7.74 0.97
N ALA A 89 -9.91 -8.01 -0.05
CA ALA A 89 -9.12 -7.03 -0.79
C ALA A 89 -9.91 -6.56 -2.03
N ASP A 90 -10.01 -5.25 -2.24
CA ASP A 90 -10.52 -4.72 -3.51
C ASP A 90 -9.46 -4.93 -4.61
N GLU A 91 -9.83 -5.64 -5.68
CA GLU A 91 -8.93 -5.93 -6.79
C GLU A 91 -8.63 -4.71 -7.67
N GLY A 92 -9.48 -3.68 -7.62
CA GLY A 92 -9.36 -2.46 -8.43
C GLY A 92 -8.77 -1.26 -7.70
N SER A 93 -8.62 -1.32 -6.37
CA SER A 93 -8.20 -0.19 -5.55
C SER A 93 -6.95 -0.50 -4.75
N PHE A 94 -5.96 0.38 -4.81
CA PHE A 94 -4.66 0.19 -4.17
C PHE A 94 -4.26 1.39 -3.32
N ILE A 95 -3.59 1.13 -2.22
CA ILE A 95 -2.91 2.12 -1.39
C ILE A 95 -1.43 2.05 -1.75
N LEU A 96 -0.91 3.11 -2.40
CA LEU A 96 0.50 3.26 -2.72
C LEU A 96 1.20 4.05 -1.62
N MET A 97 2.25 3.49 -1.04
CA MET A 97 3.12 4.15 -0.07
C MET A 97 4.47 4.43 -0.72
N MET A 98 4.93 5.66 -0.62
CA MET A 98 6.20 6.08 -1.19
C MET A 98 6.96 6.96 -0.21
N GLU A 99 8.20 6.56 0.10
CA GLU A 99 9.13 7.32 0.94
C GLU A 99 10.36 7.71 0.12
N SER A 100 10.50 9.00 -0.18
CA SER A 100 11.63 9.52 -0.95
C SER A 100 12.91 9.55 -0.11
N HIS A 101 14.05 9.21 -0.71
CA HIS A 101 15.38 9.37 -0.10
C HIS A 101 15.90 10.82 -0.13
N GLY A 102 15.10 11.79 -0.56
CA GLY A 102 15.38 13.22 -0.51
C GLY A 102 15.97 13.82 -1.78
N GLY A 103 16.38 13.01 -2.76
CA GLY A 103 16.92 13.50 -4.03
C GLY A 103 15.86 14.03 -5.01
N MET A 104 14.63 13.52 -4.91
CA MET A 104 13.48 13.91 -5.75
C MET A 104 12.21 13.93 -4.90
N SER A 105 11.23 14.76 -5.27
CA SER A 105 9.91 14.70 -4.64
C SER A 105 9.17 13.41 -5.04
N SER A 106 8.26 12.91 -4.17
CA SER A 106 7.47 11.71 -4.48
C SER A 106 6.65 11.88 -5.76
N LYS A 107 6.18 13.10 -6.05
CA LYS A 107 5.46 13.43 -7.29
C LYS A 107 6.37 13.30 -8.52
N ASP A 108 7.59 13.82 -8.43
CA ASP A 108 8.54 13.79 -9.57
C ASP A 108 9.00 12.35 -9.82
N ILE A 109 9.22 11.55 -8.76
CA ILE A 109 9.56 10.14 -8.88
C ILE A 109 8.46 9.38 -9.64
N LEU A 110 7.19 9.60 -9.28
CA LEU A 110 6.07 8.94 -9.94
C LEU A 110 5.92 9.37 -11.40
N ASN A 111 5.99 10.68 -11.67
CA ASN A 111 5.92 11.21 -13.03
C ASN A 111 7.04 10.67 -13.91
N THR A 112 8.28 10.71 -13.43
CA THR A 112 9.44 10.18 -14.16
C THR A 112 9.32 8.68 -14.41
N ALA A 113 8.81 7.92 -13.45
CA ALA A 113 8.56 6.48 -13.63
C ALA A 113 7.53 6.21 -14.74
N CYS A 114 6.44 6.98 -14.78
CA CYS A 114 5.43 6.88 -15.84
C CYS A 114 6.00 7.26 -17.22
N GLU A 115 6.81 8.31 -17.30
CA GLU A 115 7.50 8.73 -18.53
C GLU A 115 8.43 7.65 -19.05
N ILE A 116 9.24 7.05 -18.17
CA ILE A 116 10.15 5.93 -18.52
C ILE A 116 9.36 4.73 -19.04
N LEU A 117 8.24 4.37 -18.42
CA LEU A 117 7.40 3.27 -18.90
C LEU A 117 6.79 3.57 -20.26
N SER A 118 6.31 4.80 -20.47
CA SER A 118 5.78 5.24 -21.77
C SER A 118 6.84 5.17 -22.87
N GLN A 119 8.05 5.66 -22.61
CA GLN A 119 9.17 5.60 -23.55
C GLN A 119 9.55 4.15 -23.91
N LYS A 120 9.57 3.25 -22.92
CA LYS A 120 9.83 1.82 -23.15
C LYS A 120 8.76 1.17 -24.01
N ALA A 121 7.49 1.50 -23.77
CA ALA A 121 6.37 0.99 -24.57
C ALA A 121 6.45 1.49 -26.03
N THR A 122 6.74 2.78 -26.23
CA THR A 122 6.95 3.35 -27.57
C THR A 122 8.11 2.67 -28.28
N ARG A 123 9.26 2.53 -27.60
CA ARG A 123 10.43 1.86 -28.19
C ARG A 123 10.15 0.39 -28.55
N PHE A 124 9.40 -0.30 -27.71
CA PHE A 124 8.99 -1.68 -28.01
C PHE A 124 8.11 -1.75 -29.26
N HIS A 125 7.17 -0.81 -29.41
CA HIS A 125 6.31 -0.72 -30.59
C HIS A 125 7.11 -0.45 -31.86
N GLU A 126 8.04 0.51 -31.85
CA GLU A 126 8.94 0.82 -32.95
C GLU A 126 9.75 -0.42 -33.40
N LEU A 127 10.32 -1.17 -32.43
CA LEU A 127 11.09 -2.38 -32.73
C LEU A 127 10.26 -3.47 -33.41
N ILE A 128 8.96 -3.59 -33.06
CA ILE A 128 8.06 -4.53 -33.75
C ILE A 128 7.80 -4.08 -35.18
N GLU A 129 7.59 -2.77 -35.41
CA GLU A 129 7.37 -2.23 -36.74
C GLU A 129 8.63 -2.32 -37.64
N GLU A 130 9.82 -2.17 -37.07
CA GLU A 130 11.11 -2.32 -37.77
C GLU A 130 11.41 -3.78 -38.15
N GLY A 131 10.62 -4.75 -37.67
CA GLY A 131 10.72 -6.15 -38.07
C GLY A 131 11.85 -6.90 -37.34
N LEU A 132 11.80 -6.93 -36.03
CA LEU A 132 12.61 -7.85 -35.22
C LEU A 132 12.73 -9.23 -35.85
#